data_8ea36de15943ba92e3ba504a3d14dbdd
#
_entry.id   8ea36de15943ba92e3ba504a3d14dbdd
#
_cell.length_a   1.000
_cell.length_b   1.000
_cell.length_c   1.000
_cell.angle_alpha   90.00
_cell.angle_beta   90.00
_cell.angle_gamma   90.00
#
_symmetry.space_group_name_H-M   'P 1'
#
loop_
_entity.id
_entity.type
_entity.pdbx_description
1 polymer ?
#
loop_
_entity_poly.entity_id
_entity_poly.type
_entity_poly.pdbx_seq_one_letter_code
_entity_poly.pdbx_strand_id
1 'polypeptide(L)'
;MHLRADWMSRVLTVPYIPVLGPTHPDLCTPEMFTELFADVLTASRAGVALPFDKDRRWSPAKADMVLVDEILHRPDHTIIPVLSRRGGGTVKTYFYGDSPDFDALRAATRRWCRTLDAASGRVIWFSTNVTGQGNHTRVLLKDFNHPAPEPPRGPAVTDLDDCDLEVAATFTAFATAMAHHGFDFLRQRRDAGHPDGPILVTQADRHVVGAIGPLTIMPDRSGREMLLPQYFGVVPGHRGHGHGRALWRAVERWAAEHRADYQLLQARTGGASDQLFQSEGLRPLGYVSTVPA
;
A
#
# COMPACT_ATOMS: atom_id res chain seq x y z
N MET A 1 24.65 -16.48 1.60
CA MET A 1 23.96 -16.59 2.88
C MET A 1 22.56 -17.10 2.58
N HIS A 2 22.15 -18.25 3.11
CA HIS A 2 20.79 -18.74 2.90
C HIS A 2 19.93 -18.15 4.02
N LEU A 3 18.93 -17.35 3.66
CA LEU A 3 17.90 -16.91 4.59
C LEU A 3 17.14 -18.13 5.10
N ARG A 4 16.99 -18.21 6.41
CA ARG A 4 16.23 -19.28 7.04
C ARG A 4 14.86 -18.73 7.43
N ALA A 5 13.79 -19.49 7.16
CA ALA A 5 12.42 -19.11 7.46
C ALA A 5 12.19 -18.77 8.93
N ASP A 6 12.87 -19.49 9.81
CA ASP A 6 12.77 -19.31 11.25
C ASP A 6 13.28 -17.96 11.73
N TRP A 7 14.06 -17.23 10.92
CA TRP A 7 14.56 -15.90 11.28
C TRP A 7 13.46 -14.84 11.35
N MET A 8 12.50 -14.92 10.44
CA MET A 8 11.45 -13.91 10.32
C MET A 8 10.15 -14.36 10.96
N SER A 9 9.83 -15.65 10.97
CA SER A 9 8.58 -16.15 11.53
C SER A 9 8.41 -15.86 13.02
N ARG A 10 9.52 -15.78 13.77
CA ARG A 10 9.52 -15.44 15.19
C ARG A 10 9.33 -13.96 15.48
N VAL A 11 9.65 -13.10 14.50
CA VAL A 11 9.65 -11.63 14.66
C VAL A 11 8.68 -10.93 13.71
N LEU A 12 7.96 -11.70 12.90
CA LEU A 12 6.97 -11.16 11.97
C LEU A 12 5.64 -10.89 12.71
N THR A 13 5.56 -9.75 13.37
CA THR A 13 4.35 -9.33 14.12
C THR A 13 3.25 -8.78 13.22
N VAL A 14 3.63 -8.26 12.04
CA VAL A 14 2.72 -7.72 11.03
C VAL A 14 3.10 -8.33 9.68
N PRO A 15 2.13 -8.82 8.87
CA PRO A 15 2.41 -9.46 7.58
C PRO A 15 2.84 -8.43 6.53
N TYR A 16 4.09 -8.02 6.63
CA TYR A 16 4.70 -7.00 5.78
C TYR A 16 6.10 -7.44 5.34
N ILE A 17 6.33 -7.47 4.04
CA ILE A 17 7.59 -7.92 3.45
C ILE A 17 8.29 -6.73 2.79
N PRO A 18 9.60 -6.52 3.04
CA PRO A 18 10.35 -5.48 2.35
C PRO A 18 10.18 -5.61 0.84
N VAL A 19 10.13 -4.47 0.13
CA VAL A 19 9.97 -4.39 -1.33
C VAL A 19 8.54 -4.67 -1.81
N LEU A 20 7.81 -5.65 -1.26
CA LEU A 20 6.41 -5.95 -1.62
C LEU A 20 5.41 -5.09 -0.86
N GLY A 21 5.63 -4.87 0.43
CA GLY A 21 4.67 -4.23 1.33
C GLY A 21 3.83 -5.25 2.11
N PRO A 22 2.60 -4.90 2.51
CA PRO A 22 1.72 -5.82 3.21
C PRO A 22 1.34 -6.99 2.31
N THR A 23 1.26 -8.17 2.93
CA THR A 23 0.87 -9.44 2.29
C THR A 23 -0.27 -10.08 3.05
N HIS A 24 -1.01 -11.00 2.42
CA HIS A 24 -2.03 -11.74 3.14
C HIS A 24 -1.39 -12.57 4.26
N PRO A 25 -1.99 -12.65 5.48
CA PRO A 25 -1.42 -13.42 6.59
C PRO A 25 -1.09 -14.87 6.24
N ASP A 26 -1.87 -15.52 5.40
CA ASP A 26 -1.64 -16.91 4.98
C ASP A 26 -0.32 -17.10 4.21
N LEU A 27 0.20 -16.04 3.58
CA LEU A 27 1.53 -16.06 2.92
C LEU A 27 2.70 -15.93 3.90
N CYS A 28 2.40 -15.75 5.19
CA CYS A 28 3.41 -15.57 6.24
C CYS A 28 3.61 -16.83 7.10
N THR A 29 3.10 -18.00 6.69
CA THR A 29 3.54 -19.27 7.30
C THR A 29 5.03 -19.48 7.05
N PRO A 30 5.77 -20.20 7.92
CA PRO A 30 7.23 -20.36 7.77
C PRO A 30 7.64 -20.88 6.38
N GLU A 31 6.89 -21.84 5.83
CA GLU A 31 7.16 -22.46 4.52
C GLU A 31 6.96 -21.44 3.39
N MET A 32 5.78 -20.84 3.31
CA MET A 32 5.43 -19.88 2.26
C MET A 32 6.27 -18.61 2.35
N PHE A 33 6.57 -18.15 3.56
CA PHE A 33 7.39 -16.97 3.77
C PHE A 33 8.81 -17.14 3.22
N THR A 34 9.44 -18.32 3.44
CA THR A 34 10.79 -18.59 2.95
C THR A 34 10.88 -18.47 1.43
N GLU A 35 9.96 -19.09 0.75
CA GLU A 35 9.90 -19.07 -0.71
C GLU A 35 9.59 -17.66 -1.22
N LEU A 36 8.60 -16.99 -0.63
CA LEU A 36 8.21 -15.62 -1.01
C LEU A 36 9.38 -14.65 -0.83
N PHE A 37 10.13 -14.75 0.27
CA PHE A 37 11.25 -13.87 0.50
C PHE A 37 12.44 -14.19 -0.41
N ALA A 38 12.66 -15.44 -0.77
CA ALA A 38 13.64 -15.84 -1.78
C ALA A 38 13.31 -15.24 -3.16
N ASP A 39 12.03 -15.27 -3.54
CA ASP A 39 11.53 -14.63 -4.77
C ASP A 39 11.80 -13.12 -4.74
N VAL A 40 11.50 -12.45 -3.62
CA VAL A 40 11.77 -11.01 -3.41
C VAL A 40 13.25 -10.68 -3.55
N LEU A 41 14.15 -11.47 -2.98
CA LEU A 41 15.59 -11.26 -3.10
C LEU A 41 16.07 -11.41 -4.55
N THR A 42 15.55 -12.42 -5.24
CA THR A 42 15.90 -12.68 -6.64
C THR A 42 15.42 -11.54 -7.55
N ALA A 43 14.15 -11.16 -7.44
CA ALA A 43 13.56 -10.07 -8.21
C ALA A 43 14.24 -8.72 -7.92
N SER A 44 14.52 -8.44 -6.66
CA SER A 44 15.20 -7.25 -6.20
C SER A 44 16.61 -7.11 -6.80
N ARG A 45 17.39 -8.21 -6.87
CA ARG A 45 18.71 -8.23 -7.51
C ARG A 45 18.62 -7.99 -9.02
N ALA A 46 17.61 -8.56 -9.66
CA ALA A 46 17.36 -8.41 -11.09
C ALA A 46 16.75 -7.04 -11.44
N GLY A 47 16.28 -6.26 -10.47
CA GLY A 47 15.61 -4.98 -10.71
C GLY A 47 14.24 -5.12 -11.38
N VAL A 48 13.58 -6.28 -11.25
CA VAL A 48 12.29 -6.57 -11.85
C VAL A 48 11.21 -6.73 -10.78
N ALA A 49 9.96 -6.39 -11.13
CA ALA A 49 8.81 -6.63 -10.29
C ALA A 49 8.38 -8.10 -10.40
N LEU A 50 8.02 -8.72 -9.28
CA LEU A 50 7.44 -10.06 -9.26
C LEU A 50 6.10 -10.09 -10.01
N PRO A 51 5.67 -11.26 -10.55
CA PRO A 51 4.38 -11.37 -11.24
C PRO A 51 3.19 -10.87 -10.44
N PHE A 52 3.25 -11.04 -9.12
CA PHE A 52 2.23 -10.65 -8.15
C PHE A 52 2.58 -9.35 -7.38
N ASP A 53 3.58 -8.60 -7.81
CA ASP A 53 3.92 -7.31 -7.21
C ASP A 53 2.94 -6.24 -7.69
N LYS A 54 2.24 -5.59 -6.76
CA LYS A 54 1.27 -4.51 -7.06
C LYS A 54 1.84 -3.37 -7.91
N ASP A 55 3.17 -3.12 -7.81
CA ASP A 55 3.83 -2.07 -8.57
C ASP A 55 4.01 -2.43 -10.06
N ARG A 56 3.86 -3.73 -10.40
CA ARG A 56 3.97 -4.22 -11.78
C ARG A 56 2.94 -3.58 -12.71
N ARG A 57 1.77 -3.20 -12.18
CA ARG A 57 0.75 -2.45 -12.95
C ARG A 57 1.28 -1.13 -13.51
N TRP A 58 2.30 -0.55 -12.87
CA TRP A 58 2.91 0.72 -13.29
C TRP A 58 4.18 0.52 -14.10
N SER A 59 4.98 -0.49 -13.77
CA SER A 59 6.27 -0.77 -14.39
C SER A 59 6.70 -2.21 -14.13
N PRO A 60 7.27 -2.91 -15.13
CA PRO A 60 7.90 -4.19 -14.91
C PRO A 60 9.23 -4.06 -14.12
N ALA A 61 9.81 -2.86 -14.05
CA ALA A 61 11.02 -2.61 -13.29
C ALA A 61 10.73 -2.31 -11.82
N LYS A 62 11.55 -2.84 -10.92
CA LYS A 62 11.51 -2.56 -9.48
C LYS A 62 12.64 -1.64 -9.08
N ALA A 63 12.28 -0.51 -8.46
CA ALA A 63 13.25 0.47 -7.99
C ALA A 63 13.87 0.11 -6.63
N ASP A 64 13.21 -0.74 -5.85
CA ASP A 64 13.61 -1.13 -4.51
C ASP A 64 14.53 -2.35 -4.56
N MET A 65 15.73 -2.25 -3.97
CA MET A 65 16.76 -3.29 -3.93
C MET A 65 17.12 -3.63 -2.48
N VAL A 66 17.00 -4.89 -2.10
CA VAL A 66 17.48 -5.38 -0.79
C VAL A 66 19.01 -5.42 -0.80
N LEU A 67 19.63 -4.84 0.22
CA LEU A 67 21.08 -4.91 0.44
C LEU A 67 21.39 -6.23 1.17
N VAL A 68 21.45 -7.30 0.41
CA VAL A 68 21.45 -8.69 0.98
C VAL A 68 22.64 -8.95 1.89
N ASP A 69 23.81 -8.43 1.54
CA ASP A 69 25.04 -8.63 2.32
C ASP A 69 25.07 -7.80 3.63
N GLU A 70 24.14 -6.84 3.74
CA GLU A 70 23.96 -5.98 4.90
C GLU A 70 22.79 -6.43 5.80
N ILE A 71 22.13 -7.55 5.50
CA ILE A 71 21.11 -8.11 6.38
C ILE A 71 21.75 -8.58 7.68
N LEU A 72 21.23 -8.07 8.80
CA LEU A 72 21.64 -8.49 10.13
C LEU A 72 20.54 -9.35 10.75
N HIS A 73 20.89 -10.56 11.12
CA HIS A 73 20.01 -11.44 11.88
C HIS A 73 20.59 -11.75 13.25
N ARG A 74 19.75 -11.61 14.27
CA ARG A 74 20.00 -11.98 15.66
C ARG A 74 18.83 -12.79 16.20
N PRO A 75 18.97 -13.50 17.34
CA PRO A 75 17.88 -14.32 17.89
C PRO A 75 16.60 -13.54 18.21
N ASP A 76 16.71 -12.26 18.52
CA ASP A 76 15.64 -11.35 18.95
C ASP A 76 15.16 -10.39 17.87
N HIS A 77 15.93 -10.18 16.79
CA HIS A 77 15.55 -9.27 15.73
C HIS A 77 16.25 -9.54 14.38
N THR A 78 15.66 -8.99 13.33
CA THR A 78 16.24 -8.97 12.00
C THR A 78 16.19 -7.55 11.43
N ILE A 79 17.29 -7.08 10.86
CA ILE A 79 17.38 -5.78 10.16
C ILE A 79 17.61 -6.03 8.68
N ILE A 80 16.75 -5.47 7.85
CA ILE A 80 16.81 -5.61 6.38
C ILE A 80 16.89 -4.21 5.75
N PRO A 81 18.07 -3.78 5.29
CA PRO A 81 18.21 -2.54 4.57
C PRO A 81 17.82 -2.70 3.11
N VAL A 82 17.11 -1.70 2.58
CA VAL A 82 16.63 -1.63 1.20
C VAL A 82 16.99 -0.27 0.63
N LEU A 83 17.57 -0.22 -0.55
CA LEU A 83 17.75 1.00 -1.32
C LEU A 83 16.59 1.17 -2.29
N SER A 84 15.84 2.25 -2.17
CA SER A 84 14.88 2.70 -3.18
C SER A 84 15.56 3.73 -4.08
N ARG A 85 15.64 3.46 -5.38
CA ARG A 85 16.34 4.34 -6.35
C ARG A 85 15.48 5.49 -6.87
N ARG A 86 14.24 5.64 -6.35
CA ARG A 86 13.34 6.74 -6.73
C ARG A 86 13.76 8.05 -6.06
N GLY A 87 13.62 9.18 -6.77
CA GLY A 87 13.74 10.51 -6.19
C GLY A 87 15.08 10.81 -5.47
N GLY A 88 16.22 10.51 -6.10
CA GLY A 88 17.54 10.73 -5.51
C GLY A 88 17.99 9.66 -4.51
N GLY A 89 17.23 8.58 -4.37
CA GLY A 89 17.57 7.47 -3.49
C GLY A 89 17.07 7.64 -2.04
N THR A 90 16.57 6.55 -1.49
CA THR A 90 16.18 6.47 -0.08
C THR A 90 16.60 5.12 0.49
N VAL A 91 17.34 5.12 1.60
CA VAL A 91 17.59 3.90 2.37
C VAL A 91 16.45 3.67 3.34
N LYS A 92 15.78 2.51 3.22
CA LYS A 92 14.71 2.05 4.11
C LYS A 92 15.28 0.92 4.97
N THR A 93 15.42 1.15 6.27
CA THR A 93 15.91 0.13 7.22
C THR A 93 14.72 -0.50 7.91
N TYR A 94 14.38 -1.72 7.51
CA TYR A 94 13.29 -2.49 8.12
C TYR A 94 13.82 -3.23 9.35
N PHE A 95 13.19 -2.98 10.49
CA PHE A 95 13.46 -3.65 11.75
C PHE A 95 12.30 -4.59 12.11
N TYR A 96 12.58 -5.85 12.26
CA TYR A 96 11.67 -6.89 12.74
C TYR A 96 12.14 -7.38 14.09
N GLY A 97 11.41 -7.06 15.15
CA GLY A 97 11.72 -7.37 16.54
C GLY A 97 10.91 -6.48 17.48
N ASP A 98 10.97 -6.74 18.77
CA ASP A 98 10.11 -6.08 19.76
C ASP A 98 10.67 -4.75 20.27
N SER A 99 11.99 -4.59 20.30
CA SER A 99 12.64 -3.46 20.96
C SER A 99 13.69 -2.80 20.05
N PRO A 100 13.30 -1.86 19.15
CA PRO A 100 14.25 -1.20 18.28
C PRO A 100 15.17 -0.23 19.06
N ASP A 101 16.48 -0.39 18.90
CA ASP A 101 17.45 0.65 19.25
C ASP A 101 17.48 1.69 18.12
N PHE A 102 16.68 2.75 18.29
CA PHE A 102 16.53 3.78 17.25
C PHE A 102 17.84 4.53 16.97
N ASP A 103 18.72 4.72 17.94
CA ASP A 103 19.97 5.46 17.74
C ASP A 103 20.93 4.63 16.90
N ALA A 104 21.08 3.35 17.21
CA ALA A 104 21.87 2.42 16.40
C ALA A 104 21.29 2.25 14.98
N LEU A 105 19.96 2.10 14.84
CA LEU A 105 19.30 1.96 13.54
C LEU A 105 19.47 3.22 12.68
N ARG A 106 19.29 4.41 13.25
CA ARG A 106 19.52 5.68 12.54
C ARG A 106 20.98 5.84 12.13
N ALA A 107 21.93 5.51 13.02
CA ALA A 107 23.35 5.56 12.70
C ALA A 107 23.72 4.64 11.53
N ALA A 108 23.23 3.39 11.55
CA ALA A 108 23.42 2.44 10.46
C ALA A 108 22.79 2.94 9.16
N THR A 109 21.55 3.43 9.20
CA THR A 109 20.85 3.97 8.04
C THR A 109 21.61 5.15 7.41
N ARG A 110 22.06 6.11 8.22
CA ARG A 110 22.89 7.24 7.74
C ARG A 110 24.22 6.79 7.14
N ARG A 111 24.86 5.74 7.67
CA ARG A 111 26.05 5.15 7.07
C ARG A 111 25.74 4.62 5.68
N TRP A 112 24.69 3.82 5.51
CA TRP A 112 24.28 3.31 4.19
C TRP A 112 23.89 4.43 3.23
N CYS A 113 23.20 5.49 3.69
CA CYS A 113 22.92 6.65 2.83
C CYS A 113 24.20 7.26 2.26
N ARG A 114 25.24 7.47 3.08
CA ARG A 114 26.55 8.01 2.63
C ARG A 114 27.26 7.06 1.67
N THR A 115 27.27 5.75 1.96
CA THR A 115 27.95 4.75 1.13
C THR A 115 27.29 4.59 -0.25
N LEU A 116 25.97 4.77 -0.31
CA LEU A 116 25.17 4.53 -1.53
C LEU A 116 24.75 5.83 -2.23
N ASP A 117 25.21 6.99 -1.74
CA ASP A 117 24.83 8.32 -2.25
C ASP A 117 23.31 8.51 -2.30
N ALA A 118 22.61 8.08 -1.25
CA ALA A 118 21.16 8.20 -1.14
C ALA A 118 20.78 9.50 -0.41
N ALA A 119 19.84 10.25 -0.98
CA ALA A 119 19.42 11.56 -0.49
C ALA A 119 18.73 11.52 0.88
N SER A 120 18.15 10.38 1.27
CA SER A 120 17.42 10.27 2.53
C SER A 120 17.46 8.87 3.11
N GLY A 121 17.17 8.77 4.41
CA GLY A 121 17.05 7.50 5.12
C GLY A 121 15.86 7.48 6.05
N ARG A 122 15.28 6.29 6.27
CA ARG A 122 14.22 6.09 7.25
C ARG A 122 14.32 4.73 7.90
N VAL A 123 13.97 4.68 9.17
CA VAL A 123 13.79 3.43 9.92
C VAL A 123 12.31 3.08 9.90
N ILE A 124 12.01 1.82 9.63
CA ILE A 124 10.66 1.24 9.56
C ILE A 124 10.61 0.08 10.53
N TRP A 125 9.59 0.05 11.39
CA TRP A 125 9.35 -1.06 12.31
C TRP A 125 7.87 -1.40 12.38
N PHE A 126 7.56 -2.53 13.01
CA PHE A 126 6.24 -3.13 13.05
C PHE A 126 5.80 -3.37 14.48
N SER A 127 4.51 -3.19 14.75
CA SER A 127 3.93 -3.42 16.07
C SER A 127 2.44 -3.76 15.98
N THR A 128 1.92 -4.45 16.97
CA THR A 128 0.49 -4.72 17.09
C THR A 128 -0.29 -3.51 17.62
N ASN A 129 0.40 -2.58 18.27
CA ASN A 129 -0.17 -1.38 18.86
C ASN A 129 0.63 -0.14 18.46
N VAL A 130 -0.03 1.01 18.43
CA VAL A 130 0.66 2.30 18.24
C VAL A 130 1.47 2.60 19.50
N THR A 131 2.78 2.64 19.35
CA THR A 131 3.70 2.97 20.44
C THR A 131 4.78 3.92 19.96
N GLY A 132 5.16 4.88 20.82
CA GLY A 132 6.31 5.75 20.57
C GLY A 132 6.07 6.89 19.60
N GLN A 133 7.18 7.47 19.12
CA GLN A 133 7.22 8.59 18.19
C GLN A 133 7.24 8.10 16.75
N GLY A 134 6.72 8.91 15.82
CA GLY A 134 6.81 8.66 14.38
C GLY A 134 5.47 8.74 13.66
N ASN A 135 5.52 8.47 12.36
CA ASN A 135 4.33 8.33 11.54
C ASN A 135 3.87 6.86 11.59
N HIS A 136 2.64 6.65 12.02
CA HIS A 136 2.05 5.32 12.12
C HIS A 136 1.01 5.10 11.03
N THR A 137 1.13 4.00 10.34
CA THR A 137 0.22 3.56 9.28
C THR A 137 -0.37 2.22 9.69
N ARG A 138 -1.69 2.13 9.77
CA ARG A 138 -2.39 0.88 10.03
C ARG A 138 -2.42 0.05 8.77
N VAL A 139 -2.10 -1.24 8.88
CA VAL A 139 -2.31 -2.26 7.85
C VAL A 139 -3.67 -2.90 8.10
N LEU A 140 -4.49 -2.94 7.07
CA LEU A 140 -5.87 -3.39 7.13
C LEU A 140 -6.12 -4.44 6.06
N LEU A 141 -6.92 -5.45 6.39
CA LEU A 141 -7.39 -6.48 5.47
C LEU A 141 -8.90 -6.40 5.34
N LYS A 142 -9.38 -6.46 4.11
CA LYS A 142 -10.77 -6.71 3.76
C LYS A 142 -10.86 -8.03 3.00
N ASP A 143 -11.62 -8.97 3.52
CA ASP A 143 -12.02 -10.19 2.81
C ASP A 143 -13.35 -9.93 2.11
N PHE A 144 -13.49 -10.33 0.83
CA PHE A 144 -14.70 -10.15 0.02
C PHE A 144 -15.58 -11.40 -0.04
N ASN A 145 -15.37 -12.37 0.87
CA ASN A 145 -16.07 -13.66 0.93
C ASN A 145 -17.56 -13.56 1.31
N HIS A 146 -18.11 -12.35 1.41
CA HIS A 146 -19.50 -12.10 1.77
C HIS A 146 -20.29 -11.54 0.58
N PRO A 147 -21.63 -11.72 0.56
CA PRO A 147 -22.45 -11.08 -0.46
C PRO A 147 -22.20 -9.57 -0.50
N ALA A 148 -22.22 -9.02 -1.69
CA ALA A 148 -22.01 -7.58 -1.89
C ALA A 148 -22.93 -6.77 -0.96
N PRO A 149 -22.42 -5.69 -0.35
CA PRO A 149 -23.24 -4.86 0.52
C PRO A 149 -24.39 -4.22 -0.27
N GLU A 150 -25.52 -4.01 0.42
CA GLU A 150 -26.64 -3.27 -0.18
C GLU A 150 -26.18 -1.92 -0.75
N PRO A 151 -26.83 -1.44 -1.83
CA PRO A 151 -26.54 -0.13 -2.37
C PRO A 151 -26.58 0.93 -1.26
N PRO A 152 -25.56 1.79 -1.12
CA PRO A 152 -25.53 2.78 -0.06
C PRO A 152 -26.67 3.77 -0.24
N ARG A 153 -27.35 4.12 0.84
CA ARG A 153 -28.15 5.35 0.90
C ARG A 153 -27.16 6.50 0.98
N GLY A 154 -26.93 7.21 -0.13
CA GLY A 154 -25.92 8.28 -0.18
C GLY A 154 -25.69 8.81 -1.58
N PRO A 155 -24.61 9.59 -1.79
CA PRO A 155 -24.24 10.10 -3.09
C PRO A 155 -24.12 8.98 -4.14
N ALA A 156 -24.61 9.22 -5.35
CA ALA A 156 -24.46 8.30 -6.47
C ALA A 156 -22.98 8.15 -6.82
N VAL A 157 -22.59 6.93 -7.18
CA VAL A 157 -21.25 6.57 -7.63
C VAL A 157 -21.35 6.05 -9.05
N THR A 158 -20.52 6.58 -9.94
CA THR A 158 -20.49 6.24 -11.36
C THR A 158 -19.05 6.00 -11.77
N ASP A 159 -18.82 5.16 -12.78
CA ASP A 159 -17.51 5.11 -13.44
C ASP A 159 -17.25 6.44 -14.15
N LEU A 160 -16.03 6.95 -14.06
CA LEU A 160 -15.64 8.20 -14.71
C LEU A 160 -15.86 8.16 -16.23
N ASP A 161 -15.70 6.98 -16.85
CA ASP A 161 -15.88 6.80 -18.29
C ASP A 161 -17.37 6.74 -18.70
N ASP A 162 -18.27 6.47 -17.75
CA ASP A 162 -19.73 6.50 -17.93
C ASP A 162 -20.37 7.85 -17.56
N CYS A 163 -19.57 8.82 -17.09
CA CYS A 163 -20.08 10.15 -16.77
C CYS A 163 -20.38 10.96 -18.03
N ASP A 164 -21.33 11.90 -17.91
CA ASP A 164 -21.48 12.97 -18.90
C ASP A 164 -20.14 13.65 -19.17
N LEU A 165 -19.83 13.99 -20.43
CA LEU A 165 -18.56 14.60 -20.82
C LEU A 165 -18.22 15.87 -20.02
N GLU A 166 -19.23 16.70 -19.69
CA GLU A 166 -19.03 17.90 -18.88
C GLU A 166 -18.58 17.56 -17.46
N VAL A 167 -19.14 16.51 -16.84
CA VAL A 167 -18.74 16.03 -15.50
C VAL A 167 -17.35 15.39 -15.57
N ALA A 168 -17.10 14.52 -16.54
CA ALA A 168 -15.81 13.87 -16.73
C ALA A 168 -14.66 14.89 -16.91
N ALA A 169 -14.91 15.99 -17.62
CA ALA A 169 -13.94 17.07 -17.79
C ALA A 169 -13.51 17.73 -16.46
N THR A 170 -14.38 17.71 -15.43
CA THR A 170 -14.07 18.28 -14.11
C THR A 170 -13.10 17.42 -13.31
N PHE A 171 -12.86 16.18 -13.70
CA PHE A 171 -11.88 15.29 -13.05
C PHE A 171 -10.46 15.88 -13.05
N THR A 172 -10.09 16.64 -14.08
CA THR A 172 -8.79 17.33 -14.12
C THR A 172 -8.63 18.32 -12.95
N ALA A 173 -9.66 19.12 -12.67
CA ALA A 173 -9.65 20.06 -11.55
C ALA A 173 -9.60 19.31 -10.19
N PHE A 174 -10.40 18.25 -10.07
CA PHE A 174 -10.35 17.35 -8.89
C PHE A 174 -8.95 16.77 -8.69
N ALA A 175 -8.33 16.19 -9.73
CA ALA A 175 -7.02 15.56 -9.65
C ALA A 175 -5.93 16.56 -9.26
N THR A 176 -6.01 17.80 -9.75
CA THR A 176 -5.11 18.90 -9.38
C THR A 176 -5.28 19.27 -7.89
N ALA A 177 -6.52 19.43 -7.42
CA ALA A 177 -6.80 19.71 -6.01
C ALA A 177 -6.35 18.58 -5.07
N MET A 178 -6.34 17.34 -5.57
CA MET A 178 -5.96 16.14 -4.83
C MET A 178 -4.57 15.60 -5.21
N ALA A 179 -3.70 16.41 -5.81
CA ALA A 179 -2.38 15.99 -6.30
C ALA A 179 -1.51 15.32 -5.21
N HIS A 180 -1.56 15.83 -3.98
CA HIS A 180 -0.83 15.25 -2.82
C HIS A 180 -1.29 13.84 -2.43
N HIS A 181 -2.46 13.41 -2.93
CA HIS A 181 -3.00 12.07 -2.74
C HIS A 181 -2.78 11.16 -3.97
N GLY A 182 -1.94 11.57 -4.92
CA GLY A 182 -1.55 10.77 -6.10
C GLY A 182 -2.51 10.88 -7.28
N PHE A 183 -3.56 11.69 -7.22
CA PHE A 183 -4.54 11.81 -8.31
C PHE A 183 -3.97 12.49 -9.56
N ASP A 184 -2.95 13.35 -9.44
CA ASP A 184 -2.28 13.92 -10.60
C ASP A 184 -1.56 12.84 -11.43
N PHE A 185 -0.91 11.87 -10.77
CA PHE A 185 -0.33 10.71 -11.44
C PHE A 185 -1.41 9.87 -12.15
N LEU A 186 -2.55 9.61 -11.49
CA LEU A 186 -3.65 8.86 -12.07
C LEU A 186 -4.22 9.57 -13.31
N ARG A 187 -4.39 10.88 -13.25
CA ARG A 187 -4.81 11.71 -14.37
C ARG A 187 -3.82 11.61 -15.54
N GLN A 188 -2.51 11.78 -15.28
CA GLN A 188 -1.46 11.67 -16.31
C GLN A 188 -1.48 10.31 -17.01
N ARG A 189 -1.65 9.22 -16.26
CA ARG A 189 -1.76 7.86 -16.82
C ARG A 189 -2.98 7.73 -17.73
N ARG A 190 -4.13 8.23 -17.29
CA ARG A 190 -5.36 8.22 -18.09
C ARG A 190 -5.21 9.06 -19.36
N ASP A 191 -4.66 10.27 -19.28
CA ASP A 191 -4.42 11.14 -20.42
C ASP A 191 -3.43 10.51 -21.43
N ALA A 192 -2.51 9.68 -20.97
CA ALA A 192 -1.59 8.90 -21.81
C ALA A 192 -2.20 7.60 -22.38
N GLY A 193 -3.49 7.34 -22.17
CA GLY A 193 -4.17 6.13 -22.64
C GLY A 193 -3.87 4.87 -21.86
N HIS A 194 -3.40 4.99 -20.60
CA HIS A 194 -3.10 3.89 -19.69
C HIS A 194 -3.97 3.98 -18.42
N PRO A 195 -5.29 3.74 -18.51
CA PRO A 195 -6.21 3.92 -17.37
C PRO A 195 -5.96 2.93 -16.22
N ASP A 196 -5.33 1.80 -16.48
CA ASP A 196 -5.00 0.75 -15.49
C ASP A 196 -6.22 0.20 -14.69
N GLY A 197 -7.43 0.49 -15.13
CA GLY A 197 -8.70 0.06 -14.56
C GLY A 197 -9.69 1.21 -14.32
N PRO A 198 -10.95 0.90 -13.98
CA PRO A 198 -12.00 1.90 -13.77
C PRO A 198 -11.69 2.83 -12.59
N ILE A 199 -12.17 4.06 -12.70
CA ILE A 199 -12.12 5.09 -11.68
C ILE A 199 -13.55 5.45 -11.28
N LEU A 200 -13.95 5.07 -10.07
CA LEU A 200 -15.26 5.42 -9.55
C LEU A 200 -15.24 6.85 -8.99
N VAL A 201 -16.28 7.62 -9.29
CA VAL A 201 -16.40 9.02 -8.86
C VAL A 201 -17.75 9.29 -8.18
N THR A 202 -17.75 10.29 -7.31
CA THR A 202 -18.97 10.94 -6.83
C THR A 202 -18.95 12.41 -7.27
N GLN A 203 -20.13 12.96 -7.49
CA GLN A 203 -20.28 14.33 -7.94
C GLN A 203 -21.19 15.14 -7.00
N ALA A 204 -20.99 16.45 -7.00
CA ALA A 204 -21.90 17.46 -6.47
C ALA A 204 -21.90 18.64 -7.44
N ASP A 205 -23.08 19.21 -7.70
CA ASP A 205 -23.27 20.35 -8.62
C ASP A 205 -22.57 20.14 -9.99
N ARG A 206 -22.66 18.91 -10.54
CA ARG A 206 -22.03 18.47 -11.81
C ARG A 206 -20.49 18.52 -11.81
N HIS A 207 -19.86 18.50 -10.63
CA HIS A 207 -18.40 18.44 -10.49
C HIS A 207 -18.00 17.17 -9.74
N VAL A 208 -16.89 16.54 -10.15
CA VAL A 208 -16.28 15.45 -9.40
C VAL A 208 -15.74 15.98 -8.08
N VAL A 209 -16.23 15.43 -6.97
CA VAL A 209 -15.87 15.85 -5.62
C VAL A 209 -15.19 14.72 -4.82
N GLY A 210 -15.28 13.50 -5.30
CA GLY A 210 -14.60 12.35 -4.72
C GLY A 210 -14.28 11.31 -5.78
N ALA A 211 -13.19 10.58 -5.61
CA ALA A 211 -12.80 9.50 -6.51
C ALA A 211 -12.06 8.39 -5.77
N ILE A 212 -12.14 7.17 -6.33
CA ILE A 212 -11.37 6.00 -5.94
C ILE A 212 -11.01 5.19 -7.19
N GLY A 213 -9.74 4.82 -7.33
CA GLY A 213 -9.25 4.03 -8.48
C GLY A 213 -7.73 4.09 -8.61
N PRO A 214 -7.17 3.43 -9.63
CA PRO A 214 -7.86 2.52 -10.54
C PRO A 214 -8.20 1.20 -9.83
N LEU A 215 -9.27 0.54 -10.23
CA LEU A 215 -9.67 -0.76 -9.72
C LEU A 215 -9.01 -1.85 -10.58
N THR A 216 -8.11 -2.59 -10.00
CA THR A 216 -7.33 -3.64 -10.67
C THR A 216 -7.21 -4.84 -9.76
N ILE A 217 -7.48 -6.03 -10.27
CA ILE A 217 -7.28 -7.30 -9.58
C ILE A 217 -6.04 -7.97 -10.13
N MET A 218 -5.28 -8.60 -9.27
CA MET A 218 -4.08 -9.35 -9.61
C MET A 218 -3.98 -10.56 -8.69
N PRO A 219 -3.63 -11.75 -9.20
CA PRO A 219 -3.37 -12.89 -8.35
C PRO A 219 -2.16 -12.62 -7.45
N ASP A 220 -2.26 -13.01 -6.18
CA ASP A 220 -1.12 -13.08 -5.28
C ASP A 220 -0.26 -14.32 -5.57
N ARG A 221 0.79 -14.54 -4.75
CA ARG A 221 1.69 -15.69 -4.91
C ARG A 221 0.96 -17.05 -4.80
N SER A 222 -0.12 -17.11 -4.06
CA SER A 222 -0.93 -18.34 -3.90
C SER A 222 -2.03 -18.50 -4.96
N GLY A 223 -2.17 -17.51 -5.84
CA GLY A 223 -3.21 -17.47 -6.87
C GLY A 223 -4.56 -16.90 -6.40
N ARG A 224 -4.62 -16.30 -5.20
CA ARG A 224 -5.83 -15.61 -4.73
C ARG A 224 -5.94 -14.25 -5.40
N GLU A 225 -7.14 -13.87 -5.80
CA GLU A 225 -7.40 -12.63 -6.51
C GLU A 225 -7.40 -11.43 -5.54
N MET A 226 -6.33 -10.64 -5.58
CA MET A 226 -6.15 -9.46 -4.73
C MET A 226 -6.61 -8.19 -5.46
N LEU A 227 -7.58 -7.46 -4.90
CA LEU A 227 -7.84 -6.08 -5.34
C LEU A 227 -6.69 -5.19 -4.89
N LEU A 228 -5.99 -4.59 -5.86
CA LEU A 228 -4.83 -3.75 -5.60
C LEU A 228 -5.23 -2.44 -4.88
N PRO A 229 -4.33 -1.84 -4.07
CA PRO A 229 -4.60 -0.55 -3.43
C PRO A 229 -4.87 0.56 -4.46
N GLN A 230 -5.87 1.40 -4.19
CA GLN A 230 -6.29 2.51 -5.04
C GLN A 230 -5.87 3.86 -4.45
N TYR A 231 -5.82 4.89 -5.30
CA TYR A 231 -5.93 6.27 -4.85
C TYR A 231 -7.37 6.53 -4.40
N PHE A 232 -7.53 7.15 -3.25
CA PHE A 232 -8.82 7.40 -2.64
C PHE A 232 -8.87 8.78 -2.00
N GLY A 233 -9.89 9.58 -2.37
CA GLY A 233 -10.00 10.91 -1.80
C GLY A 233 -11.32 11.61 -2.08
N VAL A 234 -11.64 12.54 -1.19
CA VAL A 234 -12.76 13.48 -1.31
C VAL A 234 -12.20 14.88 -1.04
N VAL A 235 -12.53 15.85 -1.88
CA VAL A 235 -12.08 17.24 -1.70
C VAL A 235 -12.54 17.79 -0.35
N PRO A 236 -11.74 18.62 0.32
CA PRO A 236 -11.99 19.04 1.71
C PRO A 236 -13.40 19.58 1.96
N GLY A 237 -13.94 20.46 1.07
CA GLY A 237 -15.27 21.05 1.22
C GLY A 237 -16.45 20.08 1.14
N HIS A 238 -16.23 18.85 0.67
CA HIS A 238 -17.26 17.81 0.53
C HIS A 238 -17.08 16.61 1.48
N ARG A 239 -16.13 16.71 2.41
CA ARG A 239 -15.95 15.68 3.46
C ARG A 239 -17.11 15.73 4.46
N GLY A 240 -17.41 14.57 5.09
CA GLY A 240 -18.53 14.47 6.03
C GLY A 240 -19.91 14.26 5.37
N HIS A 241 -20.05 14.38 4.06
CA HIS A 241 -21.32 14.25 3.33
C HIS A 241 -21.57 12.84 2.75
N GLY A 242 -20.82 11.83 3.20
CA GLY A 242 -21.04 10.43 2.80
C GLY A 242 -20.31 9.98 1.53
N HIS A 243 -19.70 10.88 0.76
CA HIS A 243 -19.01 10.56 -0.50
C HIS A 243 -17.95 9.45 -0.34
N GLY A 244 -17.11 9.53 0.70
CA GLY A 244 -16.07 8.51 0.92
C GLY A 244 -16.66 7.12 1.19
N ARG A 245 -17.73 7.03 1.99
CA ARG A 245 -18.41 5.77 2.27
C ARG A 245 -19.10 5.21 1.04
N ALA A 246 -19.74 6.07 0.24
CA ALA A 246 -20.38 5.66 -0.99
C ALA A 246 -19.37 5.06 -1.99
N LEU A 247 -18.22 5.72 -2.18
CA LEU A 247 -17.11 5.23 -3.01
C LEU A 247 -16.58 3.88 -2.50
N TRP A 248 -16.32 3.76 -1.19
CA TRP A 248 -15.81 2.53 -0.62
C TRP A 248 -16.77 1.35 -0.83
N ARG A 249 -18.06 1.53 -0.55
CA ARG A 249 -19.07 0.48 -0.78
C ARG A 249 -19.28 0.15 -2.25
N ALA A 250 -19.06 1.10 -3.16
CA ALA A 250 -19.05 0.82 -4.59
C ALA A 250 -17.84 -0.06 -4.98
N VAL A 251 -16.67 0.17 -4.38
CA VAL A 251 -15.51 -0.71 -4.54
C VAL A 251 -15.79 -2.12 -4.02
N GLU A 252 -16.43 -2.26 -2.86
CA GLU A 252 -16.78 -3.59 -2.32
C GLU A 252 -17.71 -4.37 -3.26
N ARG A 253 -18.70 -3.70 -3.87
CA ARG A 253 -19.57 -4.32 -4.88
C ARG A 253 -18.80 -4.70 -6.13
N TRP A 254 -17.99 -3.77 -6.66
CA TRP A 254 -17.16 -4.03 -7.83
C TRP A 254 -16.23 -5.21 -7.59
N ALA A 255 -15.60 -5.29 -6.42
CA ALA A 255 -14.72 -6.40 -6.04
C ALA A 255 -15.46 -7.75 -6.03
N ALA A 256 -16.67 -7.78 -5.46
CA ALA A 256 -17.51 -8.99 -5.43
C ALA A 256 -17.94 -9.42 -6.84
N GLU A 257 -18.35 -8.47 -7.70
CA GLU A 257 -18.75 -8.71 -9.09
C GLU A 257 -17.58 -9.26 -9.93
N HIS A 258 -16.36 -8.82 -9.64
CA HIS A 258 -15.13 -9.22 -10.34
C HIS A 258 -14.35 -10.32 -9.60
N ARG A 259 -14.97 -10.94 -8.56
CA ARG A 259 -14.44 -12.10 -7.84
C ARG A 259 -13.08 -11.85 -7.17
N ALA A 260 -12.85 -10.65 -6.66
CA ALA A 260 -11.71 -10.42 -5.78
C ALA A 260 -11.91 -11.18 -4.46
N ASP A 261 -10.88 -11.86 -4.00
CA ASP A 261 -10.90 -12.56 -2.71
C ASP A 261 -10.68 -11.61 -1.54
N TYR A 262 -9.75 -10.68 -1.69
CA TYR A 262 -9.37 -9.78 -0.62
C TYR A 262 -8.71 -8.49 -1.10
N GLN A 263 -8.54 -7.55 -0.17
CA GLN A 263 -7.74 -6.34 -0.35
C GLN A 263 -6.90 -6.04 0.89
N LEU A 264 -5.67 -5.56 0.67
CA LEU A 264 -4.80 -5.01 1.71
C LEU A 264 -4.67 -3.52 1.53
N LEU A 265 -4.90 -2.78 2.60
CA LEU A 265 -4.84 -1.32 2.62
C LEU A 265 -3.89 -0.81 3.69
N GLN A 266 -3.40 0.38 3.47
CA GLN A 266 -2.62 1.13 4.44
C GLN A 266 -3.24 2.50 4.64
N ALA A 267 -3.58 2.85 5.88
CA ALA A 267 -4.15 4.14 6.22
C ALA A 267 -3.36 4.81 7.36
N ARG A 268 -3.11 6.11 7.23
CA ARG A 268 -2.50 6.89 8.32
C ARG A 268 -3.41 6.82 9.54
N THR A 269 -2.87 6.39 10.66
CA THR A 269 -3.61 6.21 11.92
C THR A 269 -4.30 7.51 12.34
N GLY A 270 -5.58 7.41 12.69
CA GLY A 270 -6.42 8.54 13.08
C GLY A 270 -6.88 9.44 11.92
N GLY A 271 -6.45 9.16 10.69
CA GLY A 271 -6.93 9.88 9.52
C GLY A 271 -8.34 9.49 9.10
N ALA A 272 -8.97 10.28 8.23
CA ALA A 272 -10.34 10.03 7.77
C ALA A 272 -10.52 8.66 7.10
N SER A 273 -9.56 8.21 6.29
CA SER A 273 -9.60 6.88 5.68
C SER A 273 -9.46 5.76 6.72
N ASP A 274 -8.62 5.93 7.76
CA ASP A 274 -8.47 4.96 8.85
C ASP A 274 -9.79 4.79 9.62
N GLN A 275 -10.46 5.89 9.95
CA GLN A 275 -11.76 5.88 10.62
C GLN A 275 -12.85 5.23 9.75
N LEU A 276 -12.88 5.57 8.46
CA LEU A 276 -13.81 4.96 7.51
C LEU A 276 -13.62 3.45 7.45
N PHE A 277 -12.41 2.99 7.18
CA PHE A 277 -12.12 1.56 7.02
C PHE A 277 -12.42 0.75 8.27
N GLN A 278 -12.15 1.30 9.47
CA GLN A 278 -12.56 0.66 10.72
C GLN A 278 -14.09 0.59 10.84
N SER A 279 -14.82 1.66 10.45
CA SER A 279 -16.30 1.67 10.49
C SER A 279 -16.93 0.73 9.45
N GLU A 280 -16.24 0.40 8.37
CA GLU A 280 -16.66 -0.57 7.34
C GLU A 280 -16.12 -1.98 7.63
N GLY A 281 -15.59 -2.22 8.83
CA GLY A 281 -15.28 -3.55 9.34
C GLY A 281 -13.99 -4.18 8.80
N LEU A 282 -13.05 -3.38 8.31
CA LEU A 282 -11.75 -3.91 7.89
C LEU A 282 -10.96 -4.39 9.12
N ARG A 283 -10.36 -5.57 9.00
CA ARG A 283 -9.58 -6.21 10.05
C ARG A 283 -8.19 -5.60 10.16
N PRO A 284 -7.78 -5.05 11.31
CA PRO A 284 -6.42 -4.56 11.49
C PRO A 284 -5.43 -5.74 11.59
N LEU A 285 -4.31 -5.63 10.90
CA LEU A 285 -3.21 -6.59 10.95
C LEU A 285 -2.00 -6.06 11.77
N GLY A 286 -2.05 -4.81 12.19
CA GLY A 286 -1.00 -4.13 12.93
C GLY A 286 -0.59 -2.81 12.27
N TYR A 287 0.58 -2.31 12.67
CA TYR A 287 1.06 -0.99 12.28
C TYR A 287 2.45 -1.05 11.68
N VAL A 288 2.65 -0.25 10.65
CA VAL A 288 3.94 0.12 10.10
C VAL A 288 4.27 1.50 10.60
N SER A 289 5.36 1.62 11.31
CA SER A 289 5.81 2.88 11.91
C SER A 289 7.09 3.35 11.23
N THR A 290 7.24 4.66 11.08
CA THR A 290 8.38 5.23 10.34
C THR A 290 8.90 6.47 11.00
N VAL A 291 10.24 6.58 11.13
CA VAL A 291 10.95 7.81 11.51
C VAL A 291 12.06 8.12 10.52
N PRO A 292 12.42 9.38 10.31
CA PRO A 292 13.63 9.78 9.61
C PRO A 292 14.89 9.24 10.32
N ALA A 293 15.92 8.93 9.54
CA ALA A 293 17.22 8.52 10.05
C ALA A 293 18.17 9.69 10.26
#